data_697a151bd18164c6aabbd4525c4e8918
#
_entry.id   697a151bd18164c6aabbd4525c4e8918
#
_cell.length_a   1.000
_cell.length_b   1.000
_cell.length_c   1.000
_cell.angle_alpha   90.00
_cell.angle_beta   90.00
_cell.angle_gamma   90.00
#
_symmetry.space_group_name_H-M   'P 1'
#
loop_
_entity.id
_entity.type
_entity.pdbx_description
1 polymer ?
#
loop_
_entity_poly.entity_id
_entity_poly.type
_entity_poly.pdbx_seq_one_letter_code
_entity_poly.pdbx_strand_id
1 'polypeptide(L)'
;MQDKFRGQYRIPSARAQWWDYGWNGAYFITGCTKNKKHYFGSISNGEMRLSRTGVVADILWREIPHHARHISLGAFQLMPNHFHGILILHAPDGGDGDYSASDLPTAETGHALSLQPGKKRFRNQGKNTVSSIIGGYKAAVKKHANRLGFEFDWQTRFHDHIIRNRQAFDTISQYVLYNVQNWEKDCFYTPGDKSGFPFHT
;
A
#
# COMPACT_ATOMS: atom_id res chain seq x y z
N MET A 1 18.97 5.51 25.41
CA MET A 1 19.23 4.07 25.24
C MET A 1 18.41 3.57 24.07
N GLN A 2 19.04 3.03 23.02
CA GLN A 2 18.29 2.45 21.90
C GLN A 2 17.77 1.06 22.30
N ASP A 3 16.45 0.85 22.20
CA ASP A 3 15.81 -0.41 22.56
C ASP A 3 16.29 -1.56 21.66
N LYS A 4 16.83 -2.60 22.27
CA LYS A 4 17.19 -3.84 21.59
C LYS A 4 16.05 -4.86 21.75
N PHE A 5 15.62 -5.48 20.66
CA PHE A 5 14.74 -6.64 20.69
C PHE A 5 15.52 -7.87 20.23
N ARG A 6 15.59 -8.92 21.06
CA ARG A 6 16.39 -10.15 20.80
C ARG A 6 17.86 -9.86 20.46
N GLY A 7 18.48 -8.86 21.11
CA GLY A 7 19.88 -8.51 20.87
C GLY A 7 20.18 -7.70 19.61
N GLN A 8 19.18 -7.42 18.76
CA GLN A 8 19.32 -6.64 17.54
C GLN A 8 18.73 -5.23 17.72
N TYR A 9 19.34 -4.23 17.08
CA TYR A 9 18.81 -2.87 17.09
C TYR A 9 17.47 -2.83 16.35
N ARG A 10 16.45 -2.31 17.05
CA ARG A 10 15.14 -2.09 16.45
C ARG A 10 15.20 -0.77 15.67
N ILE A 11 15.07 -0.83 14.34
CA ILE A 11 14.86 0.38 13.55
C ILE A 11 13.52 0.97 13.99
N PRO A 12 13.47 2.23 14.46
CA PRO A 12 12.22 2.88 14.84
C PRO A 12 11.18 2.77 13.72
N SER A 13 9.93 2.54 14.08
CA SER A 13 8.84 2.57 13.11
C SER A 13 8.68 4.00 12.60
N ALA A 14 8.66 4.18 11.28
CA ALA A 14 8.33 5.46 10.65
C ALA A 14 6.85 5.85 10.83
N ARG A 15 6.04 4.95 11.42
CA ARG A 15 4.62 5.16 11.67
C ARG A 15 4.38 6.12 12.83
N ALA A 16 3.36 6.94 12.70
CA ALA A 16 2.89 7.80 13.77
C ALA A 16 2.47 6.92 14.98
N GLN A 17 3.22 7.00 16.08
CA GLN A 17 3.00 6.16 17.27
C GLN A 17 1.68 6.47 17.98
N TRP A 18 1.17 7.70 17.80
CA TRP A 18 -0.05 8.22 18.40
C TRP A 18 -1.31 7.93 17.55
N TRP A 19 -1.16 7.41 16.30
CA TRP A 19 -2.27 7.15 15.39
C TRP A 19 -2.67 5.67 15.39
N ASP A 20 -3.99 5.40 15.42
CA ASP A 20 -4.52 4.07 15.23
C ASP A 20 -4.81 3.80 13.75
N TYR A 21 -4.04 2.96 13.13
CA TYR A 21 -4.21 2.56 11.73
C TYR A 21 -5.42 1.64 11.48
N GLY A 22 -6.28 1.46 12.45
CA GLY A 22 -7.62 0.92 12.33
C GLY A 22 -8.70 2.00 12.32
N TRP A 23 -8.34 3.28 12.50
CA TRP A 23 -9.28 4.38 12.41
C TRP A 23 -9.68 4.67 10.97
N ASN A 24 -10.90 5.22 10.80
CA ASN A 24 -11.38 5.73 9.54
C ASN A 24 -10.41 6.76 8.98
N GLY A 25 -10.23 6.72 7.68
CA GLY A 25 -9.31 7.65 7.03
C GLY A 25 -8.78 7.10 5.72
N ALA A 26 -8.17 7.99 4.95
CA ALA A 26 -7.47 7.62 3.73
C ALA A 26 -5.97 7.49 4.01
N TYR A 27 -5.38 6.44 3.48
CA TYR A 27 -3.98 6.09 3.67
C TYR A 27 -3.31 5.88 2.32
N PHE A 28 -2.28 6.66 2.06
CA PHE A 28 -1.42 6.44 0.91
C PHE A 28 -0.36 5.38 1.25
N ILE A 29 -0.26 4.37 0.42
CA ILE A 29 0.59 3.19 0.64
C ILE A 29 1.60 3.08 -0.49
N THR A 30 2.86 2.80 -0.12
CA THR A 30 3.91 2.42 -1.07
C THR A 30 4.52 1.08 -0.64
N GLY A 31 4.47 0.10 -1.53
CA GLY A 31 5.09 -1.20 -1.30
C GLY A 31 6.11 -1.54 -2.37
N CYS A 32 7.36 -1.81 -1.98
CA CYS A 32 8.45 -2.09 -2.90
C CYS A 32 8.74 -3.58 -3.02
N THR A 33 9.23 -3.98 -4.18
CA THR A 33 9.82 -5.30 -4.42
C THR A 33 11.18 -5.41 -3.75
N LYS A 34 11.62 -6.62 -3.48
CA LYS A 34 12.95 -6.88 -2.92
C LYS A 34 14.05 -6.40 -3.87
N ASN A 35 15.00 -5.67 -3.31
CA ASN A 35 16.13 -5.10 -4.05
C ASN A 35 15.73 -4.22 -5.25
N LYS A 36 14.51 -3.66 -5.24
CA LYS A 36 13.95 -2.87 -6.34
C LYS A 36 13.94 -3.59 -7.70
N LYS A 37 13.90 -4.93 -7.71
CA LYS A 37 13.77 -5.70 -8.95
C LYS A 37 12.45 -5.40 -9.66
N HIS A 38 12.48 -5.30 -10.98
CA HIS A 38 11.31 -4.99 -11.83
C HIS A 38 10.40 -6.21 -12.02
N TYR A 39 9.85 -6.74 -10.92
CA TYR A 39 8.98 -7.91 -10.97
C TYR A 39 7.61 -7.64 -11.59
N PHE A 40 7.11 -6.40 -11.51
CA PHE A 40 5.76 -6.09 -11.97
C PHE A 40 5.66 -5.76 -13.45
N GLY A 41 6.77 -5.47 -14.11
CA GLY A 41 6.79 -5.15 -15.53
C GLY A 41 7.82 -4.11 -15.90
N SER A 42 7.56 -3.41 -16.98
CA SER A 42 8.42 -2.35 -17.50
C SER A 42 7.58 -1.16 -17.99
N ILE A 43 8.21 0.01 -18.03
CA ILE A 43 7.60 1.19 -18.64
C ILE A 43 8.27 1.44 -19.99
N SER A 44 7.47 1.57 -21.04
CA SER A 44 7.90 1.89 -22.38
C SER A 44 6.92 2.88 -23.01
N ASN A 45 7.46 3.94 -23.61
CA ASN A 45 6.65 5.01 -24.23
C ASN A 45 5.61 5.64 -23.28
N GLY A 46 5.94 5.78 -21.98
CA GLY A 46 5.03 6.35 -20.98
C GLY A 46 3.90 5.41 -20.54
N GLU A 47 3.95 4.14 -20.92
CA GLU A 47 2.94 3.14 -20.56
C GLU A 47 3.55 2.00 -19.73
N MET A 48 2.84 1.60 -18.68
CA MET A 48 3.21 0.44 -17.87
C MET A 48 2.75 -0.84 -18.55
N ARG A 49 3.70 -1.71 -18.91
CA ARG A 49 3.45 -3.07 -19.40
C ARG A 49 3.63 -4.06 -18.26
N LEU A 50 2.52 -4.62 -17.80
CA LEU A 50 2.54 -5.55 -16.68
C LEU A 50 3.18 -6.89 -17.08
N SER A 51 4.03 -7.41 -16.21
CA SER A 51 4.44 -8.81 -16.23
C SER A 51 3.30 -9.71 -15.73
N ARG A 52 3.47 -11.03 -15.83
CA ARG A 52 2.52 -12.00 -15.24
C ARG A 52 2.34 -11.77 -13.73
N THR A 53 3.42 -11.46 -13.00
CA THR A 53 3.36 -11.10 -11.58
C THR A 53 2.65 -9.77 -11.37
N GLY A 54 2.87 -8.79 -12.25
CA GLY A 54 2.18 -7.50 -12.23
C GLY A 54 0.67 -7.66 -12.40
N VAL A 55 0.22 -8.49 -13.33
CA VAL A 55 -1.21 -8.80 -13.51
C VAL A 55 -1.81 -9.42 -12.25
N VAL A 56 -1.13 -10.39 -11.64
CA VAL A 56 -1.56 -10.98 -10.36
C VAL A 56 -1.67 -9.92 -9.27
N ALA A 57 -0.69 -9.03 -9.17
CA ALA A 57 -0.69 -7.96 -8.18
C ALA A 57 -1.83 -6.95 -8.41
N ASP A 58 -2.11 -6.57 -9.65
CA ASP A 58 -3.21 -5.65 -10.00
C ASP A 58 -4.57 -6.25 -9.64
N ILE A 59 -4.82 -7.49 -10.02
CA ILE A 59 -6.07 -8.19 -9.71
C ILE A 59 -6.26 -8.27 -8.19
N LEU A 60 -5.25 -8.73 -7.46
CA LEU A 60 -5.35 -8.93 -6.01
C LEU A 60 -5.50 -7.61 -5.24
N TRP A 61 -5.02 -6.47 -5.77
CA TRP A 61 -5.30 -5.18 -5.18
C TRP A 61 -6.78 -4.84 -5.27
N ARG A 62 -7.38 -5.04 -6.43
CA ARG A 62 -8.83 -4.80 -6.67
C ARG A 62 -9.73 -5.71 -5.85
N GLU A 63 -9.23 -6.90 -5.47
CA GLU A 63 -9.95 -7.86 -4.63
C GLU A 63 -9.94 -7.50 -3.13
N ILE A 64 -9.15 -6.52 -2.69
CA ILE A 64 -9.07 -6.14 -1.26
C ILE A 64 -10.46 -5.88 -0.64
N PRO A 65 -11.39 -5.11 -1.28
CA PRO A 65 -12.70 -4.84 -0.69
C PRO A 65 -13.57 -6.10 -0.51
N HIS A 66 -13.35 -7.14 -1.30
CA HIS A 66 -14.07 -8.42 -1.15
C HIS A 66 -13.59 -9.24 0.05
N HIS A 67 -12.39 -8.98 0.53
CA HIS A 67 -11.77 -9.70 1.66
C HIS A 67 -11.77 -8.90 2.97
N ALA A 68 -11.96 -7.60 2.89
CA ALA A 68 -11.95 -6.71 4.05
C ALA A 68 -13.15 -5.76 3.99
N ARG A 69 -14.02 -5.83 5.02
CA ARG A 69 -15.21 -4.99 5.11
C ARG A 69 -14.83 -3.53 5.44
N HIS A 70 -15.70 -2.61 5.06
CA HIS A 70 -15.54 -1.18 5.34
C HIS A 70 -14.28 -0.57 4.72
N ILE A 71 -13.94 -1.00 3.51
CA ILE A 71 -12.78 -0.51 2.77
C ILE A 71 -13.19 -0.13 1.36
N SER A 72 -12.71 1.03 0.93
CA SER A 72 -12.73 1.44 -0.47
C SER A 72 -11.29 1.64 -0.97
N LEU A 73 -11.12 1.54 -2.28
CA LEU A 73 -9.87 1.80 -2.95
C LEU A 73 -9.94 3.16 -3.65
N GLY A 74 -8.90 3.99 -3.44
CA GLY A 74 -8.66 5.18 -4.23
C GLY A 74 -7.72 4.91 -5.41
N ALA A 75 -7.00 5.95 -5.85
CA ALA A 75 -6.02 5.82 -6.93
C ALA A 75 -5.00 4.71 -6.64
N PHE A 76 -4.68 3.94 -7.67
CA PHE A 76 -3.70 2.85 -7.61
C PHE A 76 -2.87 2.79 -8.89
N GLN A 77 -1.57 2.58 -8.75
CA GLN A 77 -0.65 2.41 -9.85
C GLN A 77 0.44 1.41 -9.51
N LEU A 78 0.59 0.38 -10.34
CA LEU A 78 1.76 -0.47 -10.36
C LEU A 78 2.87 0.17 -11.18
N MET A 79 4.06 0.17 -10.59
CA MET A 79 5.32 0.58 -11.21
C MET A 79 6.22 -0.65 -11.35
N PRO A 80 7.31 -0.61 -12.12
CA PRO A 80 8.13 -1.79 -12.36
C PRO A 80 8.58 -2.53 -11.10
N ASN A 81 8.93 -1.79 -10.04
CA ASN A 81 9.52 -2.31 -8.79
C ASN A 81 8.78 -1.91 -7.51
N HIS A 82 7.63 -1.26 -7.61
CA HIS A 82 6.81 -0.88 -6.47
C HIS A 82 5.37 -0.65 -6.89
N PHE A 83 4.52 -0.37 -5.93
CA PHE A 83 3.17 0.14 -6.17
C PHE A 83 2.88 1.34 -5.29
N HIS A 84 2.02 2.20 -5.77
CA HIS A 84 1.34 3.23 -5.00
C HIS A 84 -0.15 2.95 -4.97
N GLY A 85 -0.79 3.15 -3.83
CA GLY A 85 -2.23 2.98 -3.73
C GLY A 85 -2.82 3.75 -2.56
N ILE A 86 -4.07 4.15 -2.69
CA ILE A 86 -4.84 4.78 -1.61
C ILE A 86 -5.84 3.76 -1.08
N LEU A 87 -5.78 3.52 0.22
CA LEU A 87 -6.71 2.69 0.97
C LEU A 87 -7.58 3.59 1.83
N ILE A 88 -8.90 3.42 1.76
CA ILE A 88 -9.85 4.21 2.53
C ILE A 88 -10.56 3.27 3.49
N LEU A 89 -10.42 3.49 4.79
CA LEU A 89 -11.09 2.75 5.85
C LEU A 89 -12.31 3.54 6.32
N HIS A 90 -13.46 2.86 6.40
CA HIS A 90 -14.74 3.41 6.84
C HIS A 90 -15.12 2.92 8.23
N ALA A 91 -16.00 3.67 8.93
CA ALA A 91 -16.56 3.24 10.19
C ALA A 91 -17.41 1.97 10.03
N PRO A 92 -17.42 1.05 11.01
CA PRO A 92 -18.26 -0.13 10.97
C PRO A 92 -19.77 0.16 10.86
N ASP A 93 -20.20 1.30 11.39
CA ASP A 93 -21.61 1.72 11.46
C ASP A 93 -22.03 2.66 10.31
N GLY A 94 -21.11 3.00 9.40
CA GLY A 94 -21.42 3.73 8.18
C GLY A 94 -22.07 2.77 7.18
N GLY A 95 -23.37 2.93 6.92
CA GLY A 95 -24.10 2.09 5.97
C GLY A 95 -23.44 1.98 4.61
N ASP A 96 -23.84 1.00 3.78
CA ASP A 96 -23.38 0.73 2.41
C ASP A 96 -23.68 1.89 1.43
N GLY A 97 -23.40 3.12 1.84
CA GLY A 97 -23.56 4.32 1.02
C GLY A 97 -22.37 4.48 0.08
N ASP A 98 -22.67 4.83 -1.15
CA ASP A 98 -21.70 5.27 -2.16
C ASP A 98 -20.91 6.48 -1.62
N TYR A 99 -19.75 6.21 -1.03
CA TYR A 99 -18.92 7.24 -0.40
C TYR A 99 -18.31 8.13 -1.47
N SER A 100 -18.88 9.30 -1.58
CA SER A 100 -18.29 10.41 -2.33
C SER A 100 -16.99 10.83 -1.65
N ALA A 101 -16.06 11.36 -2.44
CA ALA A 101 -14.83 11.96 -1.90
C ALA A 101 -15.07 13.16 -0.95
N SER A 102 -16.35 13.63 -0.83
CA SER A 102 -16.79 14.58 0.21
C SER A 102 -16.85 13.97 1.61
N ASP A 103 -16.93 12.65 1.71
CA ASP A 103 -17.08 11.92 2.98
C ASP A 103 -15.74 11.50 3.58
N LEU A 104 -14.63 12.03 3.06
CA LEU A 104 -13.32 11.82 3.67
C LEU A 104 -13.36 12.36 5.10
N PRO A 105 -13.12 11.51 6.13
CA PRO A 105 -13.05 11.98 7.49
C PRO A 105 -11.93 13.02 7.58
N THR A 106 -12.32 14.28 7.80
CA THR A 106 -11.35 15.31 8.16
C THR A 106 -10.75 14.94 9.50
N ALA A 107 -9.44 15.15 9.65
CA ALA A 107 -8.72 14.84 10.89
C ALA A 107 -9.29 15.53 12.14
N GLU A 108 -10.23 16.47 11.96
CA GLU A 108 -10.89 17.23 13.01
C GLU A 108 -12.12 16.51 13.60
N THR A 109 -12.73 15.56 12.89
CA THR A 109 -13.89 14.79 13.37
C THR A 109 -13.51 13.47 14.03
N GLY A 110 -12.23 13.10 14.05
CA GLY A 110 -11.76 11.95 14.79
C GLY A 110 -11.87 12.22 16.28
N HIS A 111 -12.77 11.53 16.97
CA HIS A 111 -12.92 11.55 18.41
C HIS A 111 -11.56 11.53 19.12
N ALA A 112 -11.11 12.70 19.56
CA ALA A 112 -9.98 12.90 20.46
C ALA A 112 -10.25 12.31 21.87
N LEU A 113 -11.21 11.42 22.01
CA LEU A 113 -11.66 10.81 23.24
C LEU A 113 -11.24 9.36 23.32
N SER A 114 -10.00 9.13 23.47
CA SER A 114 -9.37 8.01 24.21
C SER A 114 -7.87 7.95 23.91
N LEU A 115 -7.15 8.93 24.34
CA LEU A 115 -5.69 8.87 24.50
C LEU A 115 -5.35 7.98 25.71
N GLN A 116 -5.75 6.73 25.69
CA GLN A 116 -5.11 5.72 26.52
C GLN A 116 -4.23 4.88 25.59
N PRO A 117 -2.90 5.01 25.64
CA PRO A 117 -2.01 4.08 24.93
C PRO A 117 -2.15 2.72 25.60
N GLY A 118 -3.10 1.95 25.08
CA GLY A 118 -3.38 0.62 25.60
C GLY A 118 -2.20 -0.31 25.41
N LYS A 119 -1.61 -0.79 26.50
CA LYS A 119 -0.55 -1.80 26.56
C LYS A 119 -0.87 -3.11 25.79
N LYS A 120 -2.08 -3.27 25.24
CA LYS A 120 -2.52 -4.43 24.46
C LYS A 120 -2.17 -4.40 22.97
N ARG A 121 -1.68 -3.28 22.44
CA ARG A 121 -1.37 -3.06 21.01
C ARG A 121 -0.20 -3.88 20.47
N PHE A 122 0.70 -4.35 21.31
CA PHE A 122 1.88 -5.08 20.86
C PHE A 122 1.63 -6.57 20.57
N ARG A 123 0.46 -7.11 20.87
CA ARG A 123 0.17 -8.55 20.76
C ARG A 123 -0.68 -8.97 19.58
N ASN A 124 -1.56 -8.10 19.05
CA ASN A 124 -2.37 -8.44 17.88
C ASN A 124 -2.42 -7.23 16.95
N GLN A 125 -1.94 -7.40 15.70
CA GLN A 125 -2.40 -6.55 14.62
C GLN A 125 -3.93 -6.75 14.54
N GLY A 126 -4.71 -5.71 14.92
CA GLY A 126 -6.15 -5.78 14.88
C GLY A 126 -6.63 -6.20 13.49
N LYS A 127 -7.72 -6.96 13.42
CA LYS A 127 -8.41 -7.23 12.15
C LYS A 127 -8.80 -5.88 11.52
N ASN A 128 -8.69 -5.76 10.20
CA ASN A 128 -9.06 -4.56 9.43
C ASN A 128 -8.20 -3.31 9.70
N THR A 129 -6.95 -3.46 10.08
CA THR A 129 -5.98 -2.35 10.08
C THR A 129 -5.27 -2.28 8.73
N VAL A 130 -4.77 -1.09 8.37
CA VAL A 130 -3.90 -0.92 7.18
C VAL A 130 -2.81 -1.98 7.12
N SER A 131 -2.22 -2.30 8.29
CA SER A 131 -1.15 -3.32 8.37
C SER A 131 -1.62 -4.73 8.02
N SER A 132 -2.78 -5.13 8.54
CA SER A 132 -3.33 -6.48 8.28
C SER A 132 -3.77 -6.62 6.82
N ILE A 133 -4.36 -5.57 6.25
CA ILE A 133 -4.83 -5.55 4.87
C ILE A 133 -3.65 -5.63 3.90
N ILE A 134 -2.68 -4.73 4.03
CA ILE A 134 -1.50 -4.72 3.16
C ILE A 134 -0.64 -5.97 3.39
N GLY A 135 -0.56 -6.46 4.63
CA GLY A 135 0.08 -7.74 4.92
C GLY A 135 -0.58 -8.91 4.20
N GLY A 136 -1.91 -8.97 4.22
CA GLY A 136 -2.70 -9.97 3.48
C GLY A 136 -2.50 -9.88 1.97
N TYR A 137 -2.60 -8.67 1.40
CA TYR A 137 -2.33 -8.42 -0.02
C TYR A 137 -0.92 -8.90 -0.42
N LYS A 138 0.11 -8.48 0.31
CA LYS A 138 1.50 -8.89 0.02
C LYS A 138 1.69 -10.40 0.11
N ALA A 139 1.09 -11.04 1.11
CA ALA A 139 1.14 -12.49 1.26
C ALA A 139 0.42 -13.21 0.10
N ALA A 140 -0.74 -12.71 -0.33
CA ALA A 140 -1.49 -13.26 -1.44
C ALA A 140 -0.70 -13.17 -2.75
N VAL A 141 -0.15 -11.99 -3.10
CA VAL A 141 0.68 -11.81 -4.31
C VAL A 141 1.86 -12.80 -4.29
N LYS A 142 2.62 -12.88 -3.19
CA LYS A 142 3.75 -13.80 -3.08
C LYS A 142 3.32 -15.26 -3.21
N LYS A 143 2.23 -15.65 -2.55
CA LYS A 143 1.68 -17.00 -2.62
C LYS A 143 1.30 -17.40 -4.06
N HIS A 144 0.58 -16.51 -4.76
CA HIS A 144 0.13 -16.80 -6.12
C HIS A 144 1.29 -16.76 -7.12
N ALA A 145 2.23 -15.82 -7.02
CA ALA A 145 3.43 -15.79 -7.84
C ALA A 145 4.24 -17.10 -7.70
N ASN A 146 4.51 -17.53 -6.46
CA ASN A 146 5.24 -18.77 -6.19
C ASN A 146 4.49 -20.00 -6.72
N ARG A 147 3.16 -20.07 -6.54
CA ARG A 147 2.33 -21.17 -7.05
C ARG A 147 2.37 -21.28 -8.57
N LEU A 148 2.52 -20.16 -9.26
CA LEU A 148 2.63 -20.10 -10.73
C LEU A 148 4.08 -20.23 -11.22
N GLY A 149 5.05 -20.46 -10.32
CA GLY A 149 6.46 -20.61 -10.67
C GLY A 149 7.17 -19.30 -11.00
N PHE A 150 6.60 -18.14 -10.63
CA PHE A 150 7.23 -16.84 -10.90
C PHE A 150 8.19 -16.48 -9.77
N GLU A 151 9.41 -16.06 -10.12
CA GLU A 151 10.31 -15.45 -9.16
C GLU A 151 9.71 -14.14 -8.65
N PHE A 152 9.50 -14.04 -7.33
CA PHE A 152 8.95 -12.83 -6.72
C PHE A 152 9.27 -12.75 -5.24
N ASP A 153 9.68 -11.57 -4.79
CA ASP A 153 9.78 -11.26 -3.36
C ASP A 153 9.53 -9.78 -3.08
N TRP A 154 9.04 -9.51 -1.87
CA TRP A 154 8.78 -8.16 -1.38
C TRP A 154 9.93 -7.64 -0.52
N GLN A 155 10.12 -6.33 -0.52
CA GLN A 155 10.77 -5.67 0.60
C GLN A 155 9.92 -5.86 1.86
N THR A 156 10.56 -6.09 3.01
CA THR A 156 9.89 -6.55 4.24
C THR A 156 8.85 -5.61 4.81
N ARG A 157 8.92 -4.31 4.55
CA ARG A 157 7.98 -3.30 5.05
C ARG A 157 7.26 -2.64 3.89
N PHE A 158 6.34 -1.74 4.22
CA PHE A 158 5.75 -0.78 3.30
C PHE A 158 5.76 0.58 3.97
N HIS A 159 5.69 1.63 3.18
CA HIS A 159 5.53 3.00 3.65
C HIS A 159 4.04 3.36 3.62
N ASP A 160 3.57 4.09 4.63
CA ASP A 160 2.22 4.60 4.72
C ASP A 160 2.24 6.07 5.14
N HIS A 161 1.28 6.83 4.61
CA HIS A 161 1.06 8.23 4.93
C HIS A 161 -0.44 8.47 5.12
N ILE A 162 -0.81 9.16 6.21
CA ILE A 162 -2.20 9.49 6.54
C ILE A 162 -2.61 10.72 5.73
N ILE A 163 -3.64 10.59 4.90
CA ILE A 163 -4.20 11.69 4.12
C ILE A 163 -5.20 12.42 5.00
N ARG A 164 -4.96 13.70 5.29
CA ARG A 164 -5.70 14.44 6.33
C ARG A 164 -6.81 15.33 5.80
N ASN A 165 -6.80 15.65 4.52
CA ASN A 165 -7.80 16.54 3.93
C ASN A 165 -7.97 16.26 2.44
N ARG A 166 -9.01 16.86 1.86
CA ARG A 166 -9.37 16.68 0.46
C ARG A 166 -8.26 17.13 -0.49
N GLN A 167 -7.64 18.26 -0.24
CA GLN A 167 -6.58 18.77 -1.11
C GLN A 167 -5.39 17.81 -1.17
N ALA A 168 -4.96 17.25 -0.02
CA ALA A 168 -3.92 16.24 0.03
C ALA A 168 -4.34 14.96 -0.71
N PHE A 169 -5.61 14.56 -0.57
CA PHE A 169 -6.14 13.39 -1.28
C PHE A 169 -6.08 13.57 -2.80
N ASP A 170 -6.53 14.70 -3.31
CA ASP A 170 -6.53 15.01 -4.74
C ASP A 170 -5.09 15.10 -5.28
N THR A 171 -4.19 15.76 -4.54
CA THR A 171 -2.78 15.87 -4.91
C THR A 171 -2.09 14.50 -4.98
N ILE A 172 -2.31 13.65 -3.96
CA ILE A 172 -1.72 12.31 -3.92
C ILE A 172 -2.34 11.42 -4.99
N SER A 173 -3.65 11.53 -5.24
CA SER A 173 -4.32 10.77 -6.30
C SER A 173 -3.75 11.10 -7.67
N GLN A 174 -3.55 12.37 -7.97
CA GLN A 174 -2.89 12.80 -9.20
C GLN A 174 -1.44 12.29 -9.28
N TYR A 175 -0.67 12.41 -8.20
CA TYR A 175 0.68 11.86 -8.15
C TYR A 175 0.69 10.37 -8.51
N VAL A 176 -0.21 9.59 -7.93
CA VAL A 176 -0.31 8.15 -8.20
C VAL A 176 -0.63 7.89 -9.67
N LEU A 177 -1.64 8.57 -10.23
CA LEU A 177 -2.10 8.35 -11.60
C LEU A 177 -1.06 8.78 -12.66
N TYR A 178 -0.31 9.85 -12.40
CA TYR A 178 0.69 10.36 -13.33
C TYR A 178 2.10 9.79 -13.08
N ASN A 179 2.27 8.88 -12.14
CA ASN A 179 3.59 8.36 -11.78
C ASN A 179 4.26 7.63 -12.94
N VAL A 180 3.51 6.89 -13.75
CA VAL A 180 4.05 6.18 -14.93
C VAL A 180 4.74 7.14 -15.91
N GLN A 181 4.12 8.30 -16.17
CA GLN A 181 4.69 9.31 -17.07
C GLN A 181 5.91 10.01 -16.47
N ASN A 182 6.01 10.03 -15.13
CA ASN A 182 7.11 10.63 -14.38
C ASN A 182 8.12 9.59 -13.86
N TRP A 183 8.09 8.36 -14.37
CA TRP A 183 8.89 7.25 -13.86
C TRP A 183 10.38 7.57 -13.71
N GLU A 184 11.00 8.23 -14.67
CA GLU A 184 12.43 8.59 -14.64
C GLU A 184 12.78 9.58 -13.51
N LYS A 185 11.77 10.31 -12.99
CA LYS A 185 11.91 11.26 -11.87
C LYS A 185 11.54 10.65 -10.53
N ASP A 186 11.03 9.41 -10.53
CA ASP A 186 10.62 8.73 -9.30
C ASP A 186 11.83 8.35 -8.44
N CYS A 187 11.71 8.51 -7.11
CA CYS A 187 12.77 8.16 -6.16
C CYS A 187 13.08 6.66 -6.11
N PHE A 188 12.19 5.82 -6.64
CA PHE A 188 12.40 4.38 -6.80
C PHE A 188 12.91 4.01 -8.19
N TYR A 189 13.10 5.00 -9.06
CA TYR A 189 13.64 4.74 -10.39
C TYR A 189 14.97 4.00 -10.31
N THR A 190 15.05 2.92 -11.04
CA THR A 190 16.30 2.22 -11.35
C THR A 190 16.32 2.04 -12.85
N PRO A 191 17.47 2.33 -13.52
CA PRO A 191 17.62 2.01 -14.93
C PRO A 191 17.21 0.55 -15.13
N GLY A 192 16.26 0.32 -16.03
CA GLY A 192 15.73 -1.03 -16.27
C GLY A 192 16.83 -1.99 -16.64
N ASP A 193 16.79 -3.17 -16.08
CA ASP A 193 17.50 -4.30 -16.64
C ASP A 193 16.95 -4.46 -18.07
N LYS A 194 17.77 -4.19 -19.09
CA LYS A 194 17.40 -4.34 -20.49
C LYS A 194 17.25 -5.80 -20.91
N SER A 195 17.23 -6.72 -19.95
CA SER A 195 16.83 -8.10 -20.14
C SER A 195 15.34 -8.09 -20.50
N GLY A 196 15.07 -7.89 -21.80
CA GLY A 196 13.74 -7.96 -22.35
C GLY A 196 13.11 -9.28 -21.92
N PHE A 197 11.90 -9.20 -21.38
CA PHE A 197 11.09 -10.38 -21.17
C PHE A 197 10.96 -11.07 -22.53
N PRO A 198 11.49 -12.29 -22.73
CA PRO A 198 11.24 -13.03 -23.95
C PRO A 198 9.75 -13.41 -23.92
N PHE A 199 8.94 -12.70 -24.71
CA PHE A 199 7.65 -13.22 -25.11
C PHE A 199 7.96 -14.42 -26.03
N HIS A 200 8.05 -15.60 -25.46
CA HIS A 200 7.91 -16.80 -26.26
C HIS A 200 6.43 -16.92 -26.61
N THR A 201 6.15 -16.70 -27.89
CA THR A 201 4.91 -17.01 -28.60
C THR A 201 4.50 -18.46 -28.37
#